data_e54f1bebe5f7525a0673d52c71a55b30
#
_entry.id   e54f1bebe5f7525a0673d52c71a55b30
#
_cell.length_a   1.000
_cell.length_b   1.000
_cell.length_c   1.000
_cell.angle_alpha   90.00
_cell.angle_beta   90.00
_cell.angle_gamma   90.00
#
_symmetry.space_group_name_H-M   'P 1'
#
loop_
_entity.id
_entity.type
_entity.pdbx_description
1 polymer ?
#
loop_
_entity_poly.entity_id
_entity_poly.type
_entity_poly.pdbx_seq_one_letter_code
_entity_poly.pdbx_strand_id
1 'polypeptide(L)'
;MINFRKFYFIFILSVIVPLEAFSNVTSFSLENGMRVVVIEDHRAPVVTHMVWYRAGASDENSGKSGIAHLLEHLLFKETENVENGEFSQTVAALGGSDNAFTSQDYTAYYQRVSKQYLDLMMYYESDRMKNLKISESDFNTEVKVVIEERSQRTDSKPGALFNEQNMSSLYLNHPYGVPIVGWRHELDDLVLEDAIDFYKTYYSPNNAILIVSGDVDPKNVQILANKFYGSLENTIYLDVRKRPAEPPQIVERRLIFEDERVSQPYITRTYLAAERDPGQQREAAALTLLADLIGSDGIQSILGKTLQLDNKKAIYTNAYYNGLSYDDTNFSLIVVPNIDVTLLDIEVELDKVINTFISNGIDEDHLERIKFQYKAQQIYSLDSAYSQARRFGVALTSGLTIEDVLAWPKIIQDIKSSEILAAAVSLFKKESSVTGWIRKPFEERE
;
A
#
# COMPACT_ATOMS: atom_id res chain seq x y z
N MET A 1 -49.57 -16.14 -60.53
CA MET A 1 -49.11 -16.88 -59.34
C MET A 1 -47.64 -16.59 -59.17
N ILE A 2 -47.30 -15.75 -58.20
CA ILE A 2 -45.94 -15.29 -57.91
C ILE A 2 -45.47 -16.03 -56.67
N ASN A 3 -44.45 -16.87 -56.81
CA ASN A 3 -43.84 -17.67 -55.71
C ASN A 3 -42.88 -16.77 -54.91
N PHE A 4 -43.18 -16.45 -53.67
CA PHE A 4 -42.28 -15.82 -52.73
C PHE A 4 -41.40 -16.91 -52.09
N ARG A 5 -40.09 -16.99 -52.43
CA ARG A 5 -39.07 -17.72 -51.72
C ARG A 5 -38.68 -16.95 -50.47
N LYS A 6 -38.96 -17.48 -49.29
CA LYS A 6 -38.51 -16.97 -48.00
C LYS A 6 -37.01 -17.24 -47.87
N PHE A 7 -36.20 -16.18 -47.87
CA PHE A 7 -34.79 -16.26 -47.45
C PHE A 7 -34.72 -16.16 -45.92
N TYR A 8 -34.24 -17.23 -45.27
CA TYR A 8 -33.88 -17.18 -43.86
C TYR A 8 -32.44 -16.68 -43.76
N PHE A 9 -32.25 -15.49 -43.20
CA PHE A 9 -30.94 -14.98 -42.77
C PHE A 9 -30.60 -15.65 -41.45
N ILE A 10 -29.63 -16.56 -41.41
CA ILE A 10 -29.06 -17.08 -40.18
C ILE A 10 -28.03 -16.06 -39.69
N PHE A 11 -28.37 -15.34 -38.63
CA PHE A 11 -27.46 -14.47 -37.94
C PHE A 11 -26.56 -15.34 -37.06
N ILE A 12 -25.34 -15.61 -37.51
CA ILE A 12 -24.30 -16.24 -36.68
C ILE A 12 -23.82 -15.18 -35.70
N LEU A 13 -24.30 -15.23 -34.46
CA LEU A 13 -23.81 -14.44 -33.35
C LEU A 13 -22.44 -15.02 -32.95
N SER A 14 -21.37 -14.40 -33.47
CA SER A 14 -20.00 -14.72 -33.02
C SER A 14 -19.89 -14.30 -31.56
N VAL A 15 -19.95 -15.24 -30.65
CA VAL A 15 -19.58 -15.02 -29.26
C VAL A 15 -18.07 -14.79 -29.26
N ILE A 16 -17.67 -13.51 -29.21
CA ILE A 16 -16.29 -13.16 -28.89
C ILE A 16 -16.10 -13.50 -27.41
N VAL A 17 -15.54 -14.69 -27.15
CA VAL A 17 -15.01 -15.04 -25.84
C VAL A 17 -13.83 -14.06 -25.62
N PRO A 18 -13.86 -13.21 -24.58
CA PRO A 18 -12.71 -12.39 -24.30
C PRO A 18 -11.54 -13.35 -23.99
N LEU A 19 -10.50 -13.29 -24.81
CA LEU A 19 -9.21 -13.87 -24.48
C LEU A 19 -8.79 -13.18 -23.18
N GLU A 20 -8.83 -13.90 -22.07
CA GLU A 20 -8.24 -13.41 -20.82
C GLU A 20 -6.77 -13.10 -21.13
N ALA A 21 -6.43 -11.82 -21.17
CA ALA A 21 -5.05 -11.39 -21.30
C ALA A 21 -4.35 -11.71 -19.97
N PHE A 22 -3.94 -12.94 -19.78
CA PHE A 22 -2.97 -13.28 -18.74
C PHE A 22 -1.71 -12.50 -19.08
N SER A 23 -1.34 -11.55 -18.25
CA SER A 23 -0.02 -10.96 -18.34
C SER A 23 0.98 -12.11 -18.17
N ASN A 24 1.81 -12.35 -19.17
CA ASN A 24 2.89 -13.33 -19.09
C ASN A 24 3.87 -12.82 -18.03
N VAL A 25 3.83 -13.40 -16.84
CA VAL A 25 4.74 -13.09 -15.73
C VAL A 25 5.82 -14.17 -15.71
N THR A 26 7.04 -13.76 -15.94
CA THR A 26 8.23 -14.60 -15.84
C THR A 26 9.04 -14.19 -14.63
N SER A 27 9.55 -15.13 -13.85
CA SER A 27 10.41 -14.86 -12.71
C SER A 27 11.62 -15.79 -12.71
N PHE A 28 12.77 -15.22 -12.35
CA PHE A 28 14.03 -15.94 -12.14
C PHE A 28 14.86 -15.24 -11.06
N SER A 29 15.94 -15.87 -10.60
CA SER A 29 16.89 -15.27 -9.67
C SER A 29 18.27 -15.18 -10.31
N LEU A 30 19.01 -14.13 -10.03
CA LEU A 30 20.43 -14.01 -10.35
C LEU A 30 21.26 -14.83 -9.35
N GLU A 31 22.52 -15.10 -9.68
CA GLU A 31 23.42 -15.88 -8.82
C GLU A 31 23.66 -15.23 -7.45
N ASN A 32 23.61 -13.88 -7.37
CA ASN A 32 23.71 -13.14 -6.13
C ASN A 32 22.41 -13.10 -5.30
N GLY A 33 21.35 -13.81 -5.73
CA GLY A 33 20.09 -13.92 -5.02
C GLY A 33 19.07 -12.83 -5.35
N MET A 34 19.38 -11.85 -6.20
CA MET A 34 18.40 -10.85 -6.63
C MET A 34 17.27 -11.52 -7.41
N ARG A 35 16.03 -11.33 -6.96
CA ARG A 35 14.85 -11.84 -7.67
C ARG A 35 14.46 -10.88 -8.79
N VAL A 36 14.18 -11.42 -9.97
CA VAL A 36 13.72 -10.65 -11.13
C VAL A 36 12.33 -11.12 -11.53
N VAL A 37 11.43 -10.17 -11.76
CA VAL A 37 10.06 -10.40 -12.25
C VAL A 37 9.86 -9.59 -13.52
N VAL A 38 9.44 -10.24 -14.60
CA VAL A 38 9.18 -9.63 -15.90
C VAL A 38 7.70 -9.78 -16.21
N ILE A 39 7.05 -8.67 -16.54
CA ILE A 39 5.63 -8.62 -16.88
C ILE A 39 5.52 -8.06 -18.31
N GLU A 40 5.23 -8.95 -19.28
CA GLU A 40 5.18 -8.57 -20.69
C GLU A 40 3.88 -7.84 -21.02
N ASP A 41 3.99 -6.64 -21.61
CA ASP A 41 2.88 -5.85 -22.11
C ASP A 41 3.32 -5.07 -23.36
N HIS A 42 3.05 -5.62 -24.54
CA HIS A 42 3.49 -5.07 -25.83
C HIS A 42 2.55 -4.03 -26.45
N ARG A 43 1.54 -3.53 -25.69
CA ARG A 43 0.55 -2.57 -26.22
C ARG A 43 1.12 -1.18 -26.50
N ALA A 44 2.20 -0.81 -25.81
CA ALA A 44 2.89 0.48 -26.00
C ALA A 44 4.41 0.30 -25.85
N PRO A 45 5.25 1.03 -26.60
CA PRO A 45 6.71 0.88 -26.58
C PRO A 45 7.36 1.53 -25.34
N VAL A 46 6.81 1.28 -24.17
CA VAL A 46 7.26 1.83 -22.87
C VAL A 46 7.57 0.71 -21.91
N VAL A 47 8.45 0.99 -20.96
CA VAL A 47 8.81 0.09 -19.89
C VAL A 47 8.77 0.82 -18.56
N THR A 48 8.31 0.11 -17.53
CA THR A 48 8.46 0.48 -16.12
C THR A 48 9.52 -0.44 -15.52
N HIS A 49 10.60 0.14 -15.06
CA HIS A 49 11.67 -0.52 -14.34
C HIS A 49 11.54 -0.14 -12.86
N MET A 50 11.52 -1.12 -11.97
CA MET A 50 11.41 -0.90 -10.52
C MET A 50 12.41 -1.77 -9.77
N VAL A 51 13.10 -1.18 -8.79
CA VAL A 51 13.86 -1.93 -7.78
C VAL A 51 13.22 -1.71 -6.43
N TRP A 52 12.87 -2.82 -5.79
CA TRP A 52 12.22 -2.89 -4.49
C TRP A 52 13.19 -3.47 -3.47
N TYR A 53 13.44 -2.74 -2.40
CA TYR A 53 14.21 -3.24 -1.26
C TYR A 53 13.25 -3.69 -0.16
N ARG A 54 13.50 -4.87 0.40
CA ARG A 54 12.75 -5.39 1.55
C ARG A 54 13.24 -4.71 2.83
N ALA A 55 13.11 -3.41 2.87
CA ALA A 55 13.45 -2.57 4.01
C ALA A 55 12.61 -1.29 3.96
N GLY A 56 11.97 -0.97 5.04
CA GLY A 56 11.14 0.22 5.21
C GLY A 56 11.22 0.75 6.64
N ALA A 57 10.25 1.58 7.02
CA ALA A 57 10.27 2.22 8.33
C ALA A 57 10.26 1.23 9.50
N SER A 58 9.67 0.03 9.32
CA SER A 58 9.64 -0.98 10.39
C SER A 58 10.94 -1.77 10.56
N ASP A 59 11.93 -1.50 9.73
CA ASP A 59 13.27 -2.11 9.84
C ASP A 59 14.29 -1.14 10.47
N GLU A 60 13.83 0.03 10.90
CA GLU A 60 14.63 1.05 11.55
C GLU A 60 14.99 0.67 12.99
N ASN A 61 16.17 1.06 13.43
CA ASN A 61 16.56 0.90 14.83
C ASN A 61 15.75 1.85 15.72
N SER A 62 15.43 1.41 16.92
CA SER A 62 14.75 2.25 17.92
C SER A 62 15.53 3.55 18.17
N GLY A 63 14.83 4.68 18.17
CA GLY A 63 15.42 6.02 18.31
C GLY A 63 15.98 6.59 17.00
N LYS A 64 15.74 5.94 15.85
CA LYS A 64 16.23 6.36 14.53
C LYS A 64 15.12 6.38 13.48
N SER A 65 13.88 6.66 13.92
CA SER A 65 12.74 6.67 13.00
C SER A 65 12.86 7.76 11.93
N GLY A 66 12.43 7.40 10.73
CA GLY A 66 12.52 8.24 9.54
C GLY A 66 13.79 8.05 8.72
N ILE A 67 14.73 7.19 9.16
CA ILE A 67 15.98 6.97 8.42
C ILE A 67 15.76 6.29 7.08
N ALA A 68 14.76 5.38 6.96
CA ALA A 68 14.41 4.73 5.70
C ALA A 68 13.88 5.75 4.68
N HIS A 69 13.02 6.67 5.11
CA HIS A 69 12.50 7.74 4.28
C HIS A 69 13.57 8.79 3.94
N LEU A 70 14.41 9.16 4.89
CA LEU A 70 15.54 10.05 4.62
C LEU A 70 16.52 9.43 3.61
N LEU A 71 16.80 8.13 3.71
CA LEU A 71 17.64 7.45 2.74
C LEU A 71 17.00 7.40 1.35
N GLU A 72 15.68 7.30 1.25
CA GLU A 72 14.98 7.45 -0.04
C GLU A 72 15.37 8.75 -0.74
N HIS A 73 15.36 9.89 -0.03
CA HIS A 73 15.80 11.19 -0.55
C HIS A 73 17.28 11.20 -0.94
N LEU A 74 18.12 10.62 -0.08
CA LEU A 74 19.58 10.60 -0.29
C LEU A 74 19.98 9.76 -1.50
N LEU A 75 19.20 8.77 -1.90
CA LEU A 75 19.47 7.98 -3.09
C LEU A 75 19.32 8.75 -4.41
N PHE A 76 18.73 9.93 -4.41
CA PHE A 76 18.71 10.83 -5.58
C PHE A 76 19.96 11.71 -5.68
N LYS A 77 20.91 11.58 -4.75
CA LYS A 77 22.18 12.31 -4.76
C LYS A 77 23.22 11.62 -5.66
N GLU A 78 24.49 12.02 -5.52
CA GLU A 78 25.55 11.49 -6.36
C GLU A 78 25.94 10.06 -6.00
N THR A 79 26.51 9.39 -6.96
CA THR A 79 27.20 8.12 -6.79
C THR A 79 28.68 8.28 -7.17
N GLU A 80 29.45 7.19 -7.21
CA GLU A 80 30.84 7.26 -7.73
C GLU A 80 30.91 7.62 -9.21
N ASN A 81 29.88 7.27 -10.00
CA ASN A 81 29.88 7.37 -11.45
C ASN A 81 28.82 8.32 -12.02
N VAL A 82 27.92 8.84 -11.20
CA VAL A 82 26.78 9.67 -11.61
C VAL A 82 26.72 10.92 -10.74
N GLU A 83 26.69 12.09 -11.38
CA GLU A 83 26.62 13.37 -10.69
C GLU A 83 25.26 13.61 -10.01
N ASN A 84 25.23 14.49 -9.01
CA ASN A 84 23.99 14.84 -8.29
C ASN A 84 22.90 15.33 -9.25
N GLY A 85 21.77 14.64 -9.25
CA GLY A 85 20.61 14.93 -10.09
C GLY A 85 20.72 14.50 -11.56
N GLU A 86 21.88 13.99 -12.02
CA GLU A 86 22.07 13.55 -13.41
C GLU A 86 21.10 12.46 -13.81
N PHE A 87 20.81 11.48 -12.95
CA PHE A 87 19.89 10.39 -13.25
C PHE A 87 18.49 10.94 -13.57
N SER A 88 17.89 11.72 -12.69
CA SER A 88 16.55 12.28 -12.90
C SER A 88 16.49 13.25 -14.09
N GLN A 89 17.54 14.06 -14.30
CA GLN A 89 17.65 14.93 -15.47
C GLN A 89 17.71 14.13 -16.77
N THR A 90 18.45 13.03 -16.79
CA THR A 90 18.53 12.13 -17.94
C THR A 90 17.18 11.48 -18.22
N VAL A 91 16.49 10.95 -17.20
CA VAL A 91 15.13 10.38 -17.35
C VAL A 91 14.17 11.41 -17.93
N ALA A 92 14.17 12.63 -17.41
CA ALA A 92 13.33 13.72 -17.91
C ALA A 92 13.67 14.11 -19.37
N ALA A 93 14.96 14.19 -19.71
CA ALA A 93 15.41 14.50 -21.09
C ALA A 93 15.00 13.42 -22.09
N LEU A 94 14.83 12.17 -21.65
CA LEU A 94 14.36 11.06 -22.47
C LEU A 94 12.80 11.00 -22.52
N GLY A 95 12.11 11.97 -21.94
CA GLY A 95 10.64 12.02 -21.88
C GLY A 95 10.04 11.01 -20.89
N GLY A 96 10.84 10.51 -19.96
CA GLY A 96 10.44 9.59 -18.91
C GLY A 96 10.03 10.29 -17.62
N SER A 97 9.77 9.49 -16.61
CA SER A 97 9.55 9.92 -15.22
C SER A 97 10.20 8.94 -14.27
N ASP A 98 10.75 9.43 -13.18
CA ASP A 98 11.28 8.66 -12.07
C ASP A 98 10.71 9.15 -10.75
N ASN A 99 10.66 8.28 -9.77
CA ASN A 99 10.29 8.60 -8.40
C ASN A 99 10.63 7.42 -7.48
N ALA A 100 10.39 7.61 -6.17
CA ALA A 100 10.52 6.59 -5.16
C ALA A 100 9.35 6.67 -4.16
N PHE A 101 9.25 5.69 -3.29
CA PHE A 101 8.34 5.69 -2.16
C PHE A 101 8.80 4.70 -1.08
N THR A 102 8.65 5.12 0.16
CA THR A 102 8.91 4.31 1.36
C THR A 102 7.60 3.92 2.04
N SER A 103 7.54 2.70 2.53
CA SER A 103 6.45 2.16 3.33
C SER A 103 7.00 1.56 4.63
N GLN A 104 6.14 0.91 5.40
CA GLN A 104 6.58 0.17 6.60
C GLN A 104 7.50 -1.00 6.23
N ASP A 105 7.26 -1.69 5.10
CA ASP A 105 7.91 -2.96 4.76
C ASP A 105 8.91 -2.86 3.61
N TYR A 106 8.93 -1.77 2.88
CA TYR A 106 9.74 -1.64 1.67
C TYR A 106 10.05 -0.20 1.34
N THR A 107 11.13 -0.03 0.57
CA THR A 107 11.43 1.18 -0.20
C THR A 107 11.59 0.78 -1.65
N ALA A 108 11.03 1.54 -2.59
CA ALA A 108 11.09 1.23 -4.00
C ALA A 108 11.40 2.45 -4.84
N TYR A 109 12.20 2.24 -5.88
CA TYR A 109 12.60 3.25 -6.87
C TYR A 109 12.13 2.79 -8.24
N TYR A 110 11.64 3.72 -9.06
CA TYR A 110 11.16 3.37 -10.39
C TYR A 110 11.45 4.42 -11.43
N GLN A 111 11.58 3.94 -12.67
CA GLN A 111 11.64 4.76 -13.86
C GLN A 111 10.64 4.25 -14.88
N ARG A 112 10.00 5.17 -15.57
CA ARG A 112 9.13 4.87 -16.70
C ARG A 112 9.68 5.59 -17.94
N VAL A 113 10.12 4.81 -18.92
CA VAL A 113 10.81 5.32 -20.12
C VAL A 113 10.38 4.54 -21.37
N SER A 114 10.79 5.02 -22.57
CA SER A 114 10.73 4.20 -23.77
C SER A 114 11.62 2.98 -23.62
N LYS A 115 11.14 1.82 -24.12
CA LYS A 115 11.80 0.50 -23.95
C LYS A 115 13.29 0.45 -24.32
N GLN A 116 13.69 1.29 -25.29
CA GLN A 116 15.08 1.35 -25.76
C GLN A 116 16.07 1.87 -24.72
N TYR A 117 15.59 2.46 -23.62
CA TYR A 117 16.41 3.02 -22.54
C TYR A 117 16.43 2.15 -21.27
N LEU A 118 15.90 0.93 -21.34
CA LEU A 118 15.88 0.03 -20.18
C LEU A 118 17.30 -0.28 -19.67
N ASP A 119 18.26 -0.48 -20.57
CA ASP A 119 19.65 -0.73 -20.21
C ASP A 119 20.30 0.45 -19.47
N LEU A 120 19.97 1.67 -19.87
CA LEU A 120 20.44 2.88 -19.20
C LEU A 120 19.83 3.02 -17.80
N MET A 121 18.54 2.69 -17.63
CA MET A 121 17.90 2.70 -16.31
C MET A 121 18.52 1.66 -15.38
N MET A 122 18.79 0.46 -15.88
CA MET A 122 19.49 -0.59 -15.11
C MET A 122 20.92 -0.20 -14.75
N TYR A 123 21.63 0.51 -15.63
CA TYR A 123 22.95 1.05 -15.34
C TYR A 123 22.92 2.02 -14.15
N TYR A 124 22.09 3.05 -14.22
CA TYR A 124 21.97 4.04 -13.15
C TYR A 124 21.51 3.44 -11.82
N GLU A 125 20.52 2.55 -11.88
CA GLU A 125 19.96 1.94 -10.67
C GLU A 125 20.95 0.97 -10.01
N SER A 126 21.69 0.20 -10.80
CA SER A 126 22.74 -0.69 -10.27
C SER A 126 23.92 0.07 -9.68
N ASP A 127 24.22 1.24 -10.23
CA ASP A 127 25.26 2.11 -9.69
C ASP A 127 24.86 2.70 -8.34
N ARG A 128 23.62 3.22 -8.21
CA ARG A 128 23.18 3.74 -6.92
C ARG A 128 22.94 2.66 -5.86
N MET A 129 22.67 1.40 -6.26
CA MET A 129 22.61 0.28 -5.32
C MET A 129 23.97 0.00 -4.66
N LYS A 130 25.08 0.28 -5.34
CA LYS A 130 26.43 -0.08 -4.88
C LYS A 130 27.28 1.11 -4.48
N ASN A 131 27.19 2.21 -5.23
CA ASN A 131 28.20 3.27 -5.25
C ASN A 131 27.65 4.61 -4.74
N LEU A 132 26.60 4.61 -3.94
CA LEU A 132 26.01 5.82 -3.37
C LEU A 132 27.08 6.58 -2.56
N LYS A 133 27.17 7.88 -2.82
CA LYS A 133 28.00 8.82 -2.04
C LYS A 133 27.08 9.81 -1.33
N ILE A 134 27.22 9.89 -0.03
CA ILE A 134 26.48 10.85 0.78
C ILE A 134 27.50 11.75 1.46
N SER A 135 27.50 13.03 1.11
CA SER A 135 28.26 14.03 1.86
C SER A 135 27.50 14.46 3.12
N GLU A 136 28.23 14.94 4.12
CA GLU A 136 27.60 15.50 5.32
C GLU A 136 26.74 16.73 5.00
N SER A 137 27.09 17.49 3.96
CA SER A 137 26.31 18.62 3.47
C SER A 137 24.96 18.16 2.88
N ASP A 138 24.97 17.08 2.06
CA ASP A 138 23.75 16.53 1.46
C ASP A 138 22.84 15.95 2.55
N PHE A 139 23.41 15.19 3.47
CA PHE A 139 22.69 14.63 4.61
C PHE A 139 21.99 15.74 5.42
N ASN A 140 22.73 16.75 5.88
CA ASN A 140 22.18 17.85 6.66
C ASN A 140 21.12 18.68 5.89
N THR A 141 21.23 18.73 4.58
CA THR A 141 20.23 19.39 3.72
C THR A 141 18.96 18.56 3.63
N GLU A 142 19.07 17.25 3.38
CA GLU A 142 17.90 16.39 3.25
C GLU A 142 17.17 16.16 4.57
N VAL A 143 17.85 16.10 5.72
CA VAL A 143 17.19 16.09 7.03
C VAL A 143 16.25 17.29 7.16
N LYS A 144 16.67 18.50 6.75
CA LYS A 144 15.81 19.70 6.79
C LYS A 144 14.64 19.59 5.82
N VAL A 145 14.85 19.01 4.63
CA VAL A 145 13.78 18.76 3.65
C VAL A 145 12.75 17.80 4.21
N VAL A 146 13.15 16.67 4.81
CA VAL A 146 12.25 15.70 5.43
C VAL A 146 11.50 16.31 6.61
N ILE A 147 12.15 17.13 7.43
CA ILE A 147 11.52 17.88 8.53
C ILE A 147 10.46 18.83 7.99
N GLU A 148 10.74 19.56 6.92
CA GLU A 148 9.77 20.47 6.29
C GLU A 148 8.61 19.68 5.66
N GLU A 149 8.88 18.57 5.01
CA GLU A 149 7.85 17.67 4.48
C GLU A 149 6.94 17.14 5.60
N ARG A 150 7.53 16.70 6.73
CA ARG A 150 6.76 16.32 7.91
C ARG A 150 5.88 17.46 8.41
N SER A 151 6.43 18.66 8.47
CA SER A 151 5.69 19.86 8.88
C SER A 151 4.47 20.10 7.99
N GLN A 152 4.64 19.98 6.66
CA GLN A 152 3.56 20.19 5.69
C GLN A 152 2.55 19.06 5.64
N ARG A 153 2.99 17.80 5.76
CA ARG A 153 2.13 16.62 5.60
C ARG A 153 1.47 16.18 6.89
N THR A 154 2.14 16.37 8.03
CA THR A 154 1.72 15.85 9.33
C THR A 154 1.43 16.97 10.34
N ASP A 155 2.43 17.78 10.70
CA ASP A 155 2.33 18.70 11.83
C ASP A 155 1.29 19.82 11.58
N SER A 156 1.09 20.22 10.33
CA SER A 156 0.06 21.19 9.93
C SER A 156 -1.36 20.62 9.89
N LYS A 157 -1.53 19.30 9.97
CA LYS A 157 -2.82 18.62 9.79
C LYS A 157 -3.26 17.87 11.04
N PRO A 158 -4.28 18.34 11.77
CA PRO A 158 -4.77 17.69 12.99
C PRO A 158 -5.07 16.19 12.83
N GLY A 159 -5.70 15.82 11.72
CA GLY A 159 -6.00 14.40 11.45
C GLY A 159 -4.78 13.52 11.24
N ALA A 160 -3.69 14.06 10.68
CA ALA A 160 -2.43 13.31 10.52
C ALA A 160 -1.70 13.14 11.86
N LEU A 161 -1.65 14.22 12.68
CA LEU A 161 -1.12 14.15 14.04
C LEU A 161 -1.88 13.15 14.90
N PHE A 162 -3.23 13.18 14.81
CA PHE A 162 -4.04 12.20 15.51
C PHE A 162 -3.74 10.77 15.03
N ASN A 163 -3.60 10.57 13.70
CA ASN A 163 -3.35 9.24 13.16
C ASN A 163 -2.02 8.63 13.65
N GLU A 164 -0.97 9.42 13.82
CA GLU A 164 0.29 8.95 14.44
C GLU A 164 0.05 8.41 15.85
N GLN A 165 -0.71 9.13 16.68
CA GLN A 165 -1.03 8.71 18.04
C GLN A 165 -1.95 7.49 18.05
N ASN A 166 -2.89 7.43 17.11
CA ASN A 166 -3.81 6.31 16.95
C ASN A 166 -3.06 5.02 16.59
N MET A 167 -2.15 5.07 15.61
CA MET A 167 -1.34 3.91 15.22
C MET A 167 -0.37 3.49 16.32
N SER A 168 0.28 4.43 16.99
CA SER A 168 1.14 4.15 18.15
C SER A 168 0.38 3.56 19.34
N SER A 169 -0.91 3.87 19.45
CA SER A 169 -1.78 3.25 20.48
C SER A 169 -2.35 1.91 20.05
N LEU A 170 -2.49 1.67 18.74
CA LEU A 170 -2.95 0.39 18.20
C LEU A 170 -1.88 -0.69 18.38
N TYR A 171 -0.64 -0.39 18.00
CA TYR A 171 0.47 -1.32 18.11
C TYR A 171 1.20 -1.13 19.44
N LEU A 172 1.11 -2.11 20.33
CA LEU A 172 1.72 -2.06 21.67
C LEU A 172 3.21 -2.39 21.65
N ASN A 173 3.65 -3.16 20.66
CA ASN A 173 5.02 -3.66 20.59
C ASN A 173 5.59 -3.68 19.16
N HIS A 174 4.73 -3.64 18.16
CA HIS A 174 5.14 -3.75 16.76
C HIS A 174 5.57 -2.40 16.17
N PRO A 175 6.64 -2.34 15.35
CA PRO A 175 7.14 -1.09 14.76
C PRO A 175 6.17 -0.38 13.81
N TYR A 176 5.08 -1.00 13.37
CA TYR A 176 4.02 -0.32 12.61
C TYR A 176 3.34 0.83 13.38
N GLY A 177 3.56 0.92 14.70
CA GLY A 177 3.17 2.07 15.51
C GLY A 177 4.03 3.32 15.31
N VAL A 178 5.17 3.21 14.60
CA VAL A 178 6.10 4.32 14.33
C VAL A 178 5.76 4.95 12.97
N PRO A 179 5.70 6.29 12.85
CA PRO A 179 5.39 6.93 11.57
C PRO A 179 6.53 6.75 10.56
N ILE A 180 6.17 6.49 9.28
CA ILE A 180 7.14 6.29 8.19
C ILE A 180 8.07 7.50 8.01
N VAL A 181 7.54 8.71 8.17
CA VAL A 181 8.34 9.94 8.08
C VAL A 181 9.27 10.13 9.30
N GLY A 182 9.09 9.33 10.35
CA GLY A 182 9.80 9.43 11.62
C GLY A 182 9.17 10.41 12.63
N TRP A 183 9.48 10.18 13.91
CA TRP A 183 9.14 11.13 14.97
C TRP A 183 9.98 12.38 14.85
N ARG A 184 9.39 13.55 15.05
CA ARG A 184 10.07 14.86 14.91
C ARG A 184 11.39 14.94 15.70
N HIS A 185 11.37 14.54 16.96
CA HIS A 185 12.54 14.61 17.83
C HIS A 185 13.65 13.62 17.42
N GLU A 186 13.30 12.46 16.83
CA GLU A 186 14.29 11.50 16.36
C GLU A 186 14.94 11.96 15.03
N LEU A 187 14.18 12.65 14.16
CA LEU A 187 14.73 13.24 12.94
C LEU A 187 15.80 14.30 13.24
N ASP A 188 15.63 15.08 14.32
CA ASP A 188 16.61 16.09 14.75
C ASP A 188 17.92 15.45 15.28
N ASP A 189 17.88 14.18 15.73
CA ASP A 189 18.99 13.43 16.33
C ASP A 189 19.67 12.43 15.34
N LEU A 190 19.19 12.36 14.08
CA LEU A 190 19.82 11.51 13.06
C LEU A 190 21.21 12.04 12.67
N VAL A 191 22.14 11.12 12.43
CA VAL A 191 23.49 11.41 11.95
C VAL A 191 23.78 10.67 10.64
N LEU A 192 24.75 11.15 9.88
CA LEU A 192 25.13 10.56 8.58
C LEU A 192 25.42 9.04 8.68
N GLU A 193 26.07 8.62 9.77
CA GLU A 193 26.37 7.23 10.06
C GLU A 193 25.10 6.35 10.04
N ASP A 194 23.97 6.83 10.59
CA ASP A 194 22.70 6.09 10.61
C ASP A 194 22.23 5.76 9.18
N ALA A 195 22.34 6.73 8.27
CA ALA A 195 21.97 6.54 6.86
C ALA A 195 22.91 5.56 6.14
N ILE A 196 24.22 5.68 6.39
CA ILE A 196 25.23 4.79 5.81
C ILE A 196 25.05 3.36 6.31
N ASP A 197 24.75 3.18 7.59
CA ASP A 197 24.56 1.86 8.18
C ASP A 197 23.26 1.21 7.68
N PHE A 198 22.17 1.98 7.54
CA PHE A 198 20.92 1.49 6.96
C PHE A 198 21.12 1.09 5.49
N TYR A 199 21.80 1.93 4.69
CA TYR A 199 22.11 1.63 3.30
C TYR A 199 22.95 0.35 3.18
N LYS A 200 24.05 0.23 3.91
CA LYS A 200 24.93 -0.95 3.88
C LYS A 200 24.21 -2.22 4.34
N THR A 201 23.26 -2.09 5.26
CA THR A 201 22.52 -3.23 5.79
C THR A 201 21.51 -3.76 4.80
N TYR A 202 20.74 -2.88 4.15
CA TYR A 202 19.54 -3.29 3.45
C TYR A 202 19.61 -3.17 1.92
N TYR A 203 20.49 -2.31 1.37
CA TYR A 203 20.56 -2.06 -0.07
C TYR A 203 21.56 -3.02 -0.74
N SER A 204 21.07 -4.25 -0.93
CA SER A 204 21.88 -5.36 -1.42
C SER A 204 21.06 -6.21 -2.39
N PRO A 205 21.68 -6.84 -3.42
CA PRO A 205 20.97 -7.65 -4.41
C PRO A 205 20.07 -8.74 -3.81
N ASN A 206 20.53 -9.46 -2.78
CA ASN A 206 19.78 -10.52 -2.12
C ASN A 206 18.57 -10.01 -1.29
N ASN A 207 18.52 -8.71 -1.01
CA ASN A 207 17.38 -8.04 -0.38
C ASN A 207 16.48 -7.29 -1.37
N ALA A 208 16.85 -7.31 -2.66
CA ALA A 208 16.16 -6.55 -3.70
C ALA A 208 15.33 -7.44 -4.64
N ILE A 209 14.28 -6.84 -5.19
CA ILE A 209 13.45 -7.41 -6.24
C ILE A 209 13.45 -6.44 -7.41
N LEU A 210 13.95 -6.88 -8.56
CA LEU A 210 13.84 -6.15 -9.82
C LEU A 210 12.51 -6.52 -10.48
N ILE A 211 11.69 -5.55 -10.81
CA ILE A 211 10.46 -5.74 -11.57
C ILE A 211 10.51 -4.90 -12.84
N VAL A 212 10.37 -5.56 -13.98
CA VAL A 212 10.33 -4.90 -15.29
C VAL A 212 9.00 -5.23 -15.95
N SER A 213 8.21 -4.20 -16.23
CA SER A 213 6.88 -4.35 -16.84
C SER A 213 6.75 -3.47 -18.08
N GLY A 214 6.19 -4.01 -19.16
CA GLY A 214 5.97 -3.28 -20.41
C GLY A 214 6.44 -4.04 -21.65
N ASP A 215 6.83 -3.29 -22.69
CA ASP A 215 7.25 -3.87 -23.97
C ASP A 215 8.68 -4.44 -23.89
N VAL A 216 8.79 -5.60 -23.26
CA VAL A 216 10.05 -6.30 -22.98
C VAL A 216 9.95 -7.79 -23.27
N ASP A 217 11.07 -8.39 -23.59
CA ASP A 217 11.26 -9.86 -23.70
C ASP A 217 12.01 -10.37 -22.46
N PRO A 218 11.53 -11.42 -21.77
CA PRO A 218 12.14 -11.94 -20.55
C PRO A 218 13.60 -12.37 -20.69
N LYS A 219 13.99 -12.92 -21.86
CA LYS A 219 15.38 -13.33 -22.11
C LYS A 219 16.31 -12.11 -22.23
N ASN A 220 15.81 -11.06 -22.89
CA ASN A 220 16.57 -9.82 -22.99
C ASN A 220 16.73 -9.14 -21.61
N VAL A 221 15.65 -9.11 -20.82
CA VAL A 221 15.69 -8.60 -19.42
C VAL A 221 16.70 -9.42 -18.60
N GLN A 222 16.73 -10.75 -18.75
CA GLN A 222 17.69 -11.61 -18.05
C GLN A 222 19.14 -11.27 -18.41
N ILE A 223 19.43 -11.05 -19.69
CA ILE A 223 20.76 -10.65 -20.16
C ILE A 223 21.16 -9.31 -19.55
N LEU A 224 20.27 -8.31 -19.59
CA LEU A 224 20.53 -6.98 -19.02
C LEU A 224 20.66 -7.03 -17.49
N ALA A 225 19.78 -7.76 -16.80
CA ALA A 225 19.85 -7.93 -15.35
C ALA A 225 21.16 -8.58 -14.91
N ASN A 226 21.61 -9.63 -15.59
CA ASN A 226 22.92 -10.26 -15.34
C ASN A 226 24.08 -9.27 -15.59
N LYS A 227 24.00 -8.48 -16.67
CA LYS A 227 25.03 -7.51 -17.02
C LYS A 227 25.22 -6.43 -15.94
N PHE A 228 24.13 -5.86 -15.42
CA PHE A 228 24.17 -4.71 -14.53
C PHE A 228 24.13 -5.08 -13.04
N TYR A 229 23.33 -6.08 -12.67
CA TYR A 229 23.17 -6.46 -11.27
C TYR A 229 23.90 -7.76 -10.91
N GLY A 230 24.16 -8.66 -11.88
CA GLY A 230 24.70 -9.99 -11.61
C GLY A 230 26.08 -10.02 -10.96
N SER A 231 26.92 -9.00 -11.22
CA SER A 231 28.26 -8.86 -10.64
C SER A 231 28.28 -8.13 -9.29
N LEU A 232 27.13 -7.60 -8.85
CA LEU A 232 27.05 -6.91 -7.56
C LEU A 232 27.16 -7.94 -6.43
N GLU A 233 28.07 -7.71 -5.52
CA GLU A 233 28.26 -8.56 -4.35
C GLU A 233 27.25 -8.19 -3.26
N ASN A 234 26.80 -9.20 -2.51
CA ASN A 234 25.99 -8.98 -1.33
C ASN A 234 26.86 -8.40 -0.22
N THR A 235 26.44 -7.29 0.36
CA THR A 235 27.19 -6.64 1.43
C THR A 235 26.97 -7.30 2.78
N ILE A 236 25.78 -7.83 3.03
CA ILE A 236 25.42 -8.53 4.27
C ILE A 236 24.54 -9.75 3.95
N TYR A 237 24.75 -10.85 4.68
CA TYR A 237 23.79 -11.95 4.72
C TYR A 237 22.66 -11.54 5.65
N LEU A 238 21.51 -11.18 5.07
CA LEU A 238 20.30 -10.89 5.85
C LEU A 238 19.67 -12.20 6.31
N ASP A 239 19.47 -12.31 7.60
CA ASP A 239 18.59 -13.32 8.17
C ASP A 239 17.13 -13.09 7.73
N VAL A 240 16.30 -14.13 7.90
CA VAL A 240 14.85 -13.97 7.75
C VAL A 240 14.40 -12.81 8.64
N ARG A 241 13.64 -11.87 8.06
CA ARG A 241 13.09 -10.72 8.78
C ARG A 241 12.36 -11.20 10.05
N LYS A 242 12.78 -10.70 11.20
CA LYS A 242 12.18 -11.01 12.49
C LYS A 242 11.76 -9.71 13.15
N ARG A 243 10.48 -9.57 13.41
CA ARG A 243 9.92 -8.44 14.14
C ARG A 243 9.24 -8.90 15.43
N PRO A 244 9.11 -8.04 16.44
CA PRO A 244 8.32 -8.36 17.63
C PRO A 244 6.87 -8.64 17.23
N ALA A 245 6.31 -9.74 17.72
CA ALA A 245 4.89 -10.02 17.56
C ALA A 245 4.05 -9.05 18.40
N GLU A 246 2.90 -8.64 17.89
CA GLU A 246 1.95 -7.86 18.67
C GLU A 246 1.28 -8.75 19.74
N PRO A 247 1.23 -8.31 21.01
CA PRO A 247 0.57 -9.08 22.05
C PRO A 247 -0.96 -9.05 21.87
N PRO A 248 -1.70 -10.06 22.40
CA PRO A 248 -3.15 -10.04 22.37
C PRO A 248 -3.71 -8.77 23.00
N GLN A 249 -4.61 -8.12 22.28
CA GLN A 249 -5.26 -6.89 22.73
C GLN A 249 -6.54 -7.24 23.49
N ILE A 250 -6.59 -6.88 24.77
CA ILE A 250 -7.64 -7.28 25.72
C ILE A 250 -8.28 -6.10 26.43
N VAL A 251 -7.95 -4.85 26.05
CA VAL A 251 -8.45 -3.63 26.69
C VAL A 251 -8.82 -2.61 25.62
N GLU A 252 -10.08 -2.14 25.64
CA GLU A 252 -10.52 -1.01 24.81
C GLU A 252 -9.68 0.22 25.12
N ARG A 253 -9.17 0.90 24.08
CA ARG A 253 -8.39 2.13 24.21
C ARG A 253 -9.16 3.29 23.59
N ARG A 254 -9.09 4.43 24.27
CA ARG A 254 -9.78 5.63 23.84
C ARG A 254 -8.83 6.81 23.79
N LEU A 255 -8.83 7.51 22.66
CA LEU A 255 -8.08 8.74 22.46
C LEU A 255 -9.05 9.90 22.25
N ILE A 256 -8.77 11.03 22.88
CA ILE A 256 -9.47 12.29 22.63
C ILE A 256 -8.42 13.30 22.18
N PHE A 257 -8.56 13.76 20.92
CA PHE A 257 -7.68 14.74 20.33
C PHE A 257 -8.41 16.05 20.11
N GLU A 258 -7.90 17.11 20.73
CA GLU A 258 -8.48 18.45 20.66
C GLU A 258 -7.48 19.41 19.98
N ASP A 259 -7.93 20.06 18.89
CA ASP A 259 -7.14 21.03 18.16
C ASP A 259 -8.06 22.07 17.50
N GLU A 260 -7.75 23.35 17.65
CA GLU A 260 -8.54 24.46 17.10
C GLU A 260 -8.69 24.41 15.57
N ARG A 261 -7.77 23.78 14.89
CA ARG A 261 -7.75 23.61 13.43
C ARG A 261 -8.73 22.54 12.94
N VAL A 262 -9.33 21.74 13.82
CA VAL A 262 -10.34 20.73 13.42
C VAL A 262 -11.59 21.44 12.94
N SER A 263 -11.86 21.40 11.64
CA SER A 263 -13.04 22.05 11.06
C SER A 263 -14.33 21.26 11.32
N GLN A 264 -14.25 19.95 11.30
CA GLN A 264 -15.37 19.03 11.46
C GLN A 264 -14.98 17.93 12.46
N PRO A 265 -15.71 17.77 13.59
CA PRO A 265 -15.45 16.66 14.50
C PRO A 265 -15.77 15.31 13.84
N TYR A 266 -15.04 14.27 14.22
CA TYR A 266 -15.29 12.92 13.71
C TYR A 266 -14.79 11.87 14.71
N ILE A 267 -15.27 10.64 14.51
CA ILE A 267 -14.76 9.48 15.23
C ILE A 267 -14.02 8.55 14.27
N THR A 268 -13.02 7.87 14.81
CA THR A 268 -12.40 6.70 14.18
C THR A 268 -12.51 5.53 15.13
N ARG A 269 -12.60 4.33 14.57
CA ARG A 269 -12.40 3.10 15.34
C ARG A 269 -11.50 2.18 14.53
N THR A 270 -10.33 1.88 15.08
CA THR A 270 -9.29 1.11 14.43
C THR A 270 -9.06 -0.19 15.18
N TYR A 271 -9.08 -1.30 14.45
CA TYR A 271 -8.85 -2.64 14.95
C TYR A 271 -7.56 -3.21 14.37
N LEU A 272 -6.85 -4.00 15.14
CA LEU A 272 -5.80 -4.86 14.59
C LEU A 272 -6.45 -5.94 13.73
N ALA A 273 -5.89 -6.20 12.56
CA ALA A 273 -6.47 -7.11 11.57
C ALA A 273 -5.36 -7.94 10.89
N ALA A 274 -5.70 -9.18 10.55
CA ALA A 274 -4.79 -10.07 9.84
C ALA A 274 -4.40 -9.49 8.47
N GLU A 275 -3.16 -9.74 8.06
CA GLU A 275 -2.63 -9.48 6.72
C GLU A 275 -2.96 -10.62 5.74
N ARG A 276 -2.43 -10.53 4.52
CA ARG A 276 -2.50 -11.60 3.54
C ARG A 276 -1.31 -12.54 3.70
N ASP A 277 -1.56 -13.69 4.25
CA ASP A 277 -0.56 -14.76 4.39
C ASP A 277 -0.35 -15.56 3.10
N PRO A 278 0.89 -15.96 2.78
CA PRO A 278 1.17 -16.83 1.64
C PRO A 278 0.36 -18.12 1.71
N GLY A 279 -0.42 -18.39 0.67
CA GLY A 279 -1.29 -19.58 0.58
C GLY A 279 -2.55 -19.53 1.47
N GLN A 280 -2.68 -18.61 2.41
CA GLN A 280 -3.79 -18.51 3.37
C GLN A 280 -4.52 -17.14 3.28
N GLN A 281 -4.91 -16.74 2.08
CA GLN A 281 -5.41 -15.39 1.81
C GLN A 281 -6.92 -15.20 2.06
N ARG A 282 -7.67 -16.24 2.49
CA ARG A 282 -9.15 -16.16 2.55
C ARG A 282 -9.64 -15.21 3.62
N GLU A 283 -9.00 -15.14 4.77
CA GLU A 283 -9.36 -14.20 5.84
C GLU A 283 -9.19 -12.75 5.37
N ALA A 284 -8.05 -12.42 4.81
CA ALA A 284 -7.80 -11.09 4.23
C ALA A 284 -8.77 -10.75 3.09
N ALA A 285 -9.17 -11.74 2.28
CA ALA A 285 -10.18 -11.55 1.24
C ALA A 285 -11.57 -11.26 1.84
N ALA A 286 -11.93 -11.94 2.92
CA ALA A 286 -13.16 -11.66 3.65
C ALA A 286 -13.15 -10.27 4.29
N LEU A 287 -12.03 -9.84 4.88
CA LEU A 287 -11.84 -8.49 5.44
C LEU A 287 -11.88 -7.41 4.35
N THR A 288 -11.32 -7.67 3.17
CA THR A 288 -11.41 -6.75 2.01
C THR A 288 -12.87 -6.53 1.62
N LEU A 289 -13.64 -7.59 1.43
CA LEU A 289 -15.07 -7.49 1.10
C LEU A 289 -15.90 -6.91 2.26
N LEU A 290 -15.51 -7.17 3.51
CA LEU A 290 -16.13 -6.56 4.69
C LEU A 290 -15.94 -5.04 4.67
N ALA A 291 -14.77 -4.54 4.35
CA ALA A 291 -14.52 -3.10 4.28
C ALA A 291 -15.41 -2.45 3.21
N ASP A 292 -15.54 -3.06 2.04
CA ASP A 292 -16.39 -2.55 0.97
C ASP A 292 -17.88 -2.58 1.38
N LEU A 293 -18.36 -3.68 1.95
CA LEU A 293 -19.73 -3.80 2.42
C LEU A 293 -20.09 -2.78 3.51
N ILE A 294 -19.19 -2.62 4.50
CA ILE A 294 -19.49 -1.81 5.68
C ILE A 294 -19.33 -0.31 5.42
N GLY A 295 -18.33 0.13 4.61
CA GLY A 295 -18.04 1.56 4.48
C GLY A 295 -17.41 2.04 3.19
N SER A 296 -16.54 1.25 2.51
CA SER A 296 -15.76 1.75 1.36
C SER A 296 -16.60 1.95 0.08
N ASP A 297 -17.74 1.28 -0.05
CA ASP A 297 -18.69 1.48 -1.18
C ASP A 297 -19.50 2.81 -1.07
N GLY A 298 -19.00 3.74 -0.28
CA GLY A 298 -19.56 5.07 -0.10
C GLY A 298 -20.98 5.04 0.46
N ILE A 299 -21.90 5.81 -0.14
CA ILE A 299 -23.28 5.96 0.32
C ILE A 299 -24.11 4.66 0.17
N GLN A 300 -23.67 3.71 -0.63
CA GLN A 300 -24.33 2.43 -0.82
C GLN A 300 -23.86 1.37 0.19
N SER A 301 -22.79 1.64 0.91
CA SER A 301 -22.33 0.80 2.01
C SER A 301 -23.35 0.77 3.16
N ILE A 302 -23.21 -0.18 4.05
CA ILE A 302 -24.11 -0.33 5.20
C ILE A 302 -24.10 0.91 6.11
N LEU A 303 -22.90 1.44 6.42
CA LEU A 303 -22.77 2.69 7.18
C LEU A 303 -23.35 3.89 6.42
N GLY A 304 -23.03 4.01 5.12
CA GLY A 304 -23.53 5.09 4.27
C GLY A 304 -25.05 5.10 4.18
N LYS A 305 -25.64 3.96 3.85
CA LYS A 305 -27.10 3.82 3.76
C LYS A 305 -27.78 4.13 5.10
N THR A 306 -27.31 3.51 6.19
CA THR A 306 -27.96 3.66 7.49
C THR A 306 -27.74 5.04 8.11
N LEU A 307 -26.50 5.53 8.16
CA LEU A 307 -26.16 6.75 8.91
C LEU A 307 -26.31 8.03 8.07
N GLN A 308 -26.07 7.96 6.75
CA GLN A 308 -26.15 9.15 5.89
C GLN A 308 -27.53 9.30 5.25
N LEU A 309 -28.11 8.22 4.69
CA LEU A 309 -29.41 8.29 3.97
C LEU A 309 -30.60 8.17 4.90
N ASP A 310 -30.69 7.05 5.64
CA ASP A 310 -31.90 6.71 6.39
C ASP A 310 -32.05 7.57 7.66
N ASN A 311 -31.02 7.57 8.51
CA ASN A 311 -31.07 8.24 9.81
C ASN A 311 -30.54 9.69 9.77
N LYS A 312 -29.80 10.08 8.72
CA LYS A 312 -29.19 11.40 8.53
C LYS A 312 -28.36 11.88 9.73
N LYS A 313 -27.71 10.93 10.43
CA LYS A 313 -26.86 11.19 11.60
C LYS A 313 -25.41 11.47 11.24
N ALA A 314 -24.97 11.05 10.06
CA ALA A 314 -23.63 11.30 9.55
C ALA A 314 -23.68 12.03 8.21
N ILE A 315 -22.64 12.82 7.95
CA ILE A 315 -22.41 13.43 6.63
C ILE A 315 -21.40 12.64 5.81
N TYR A 316 -20.57 11.82 6.48
CA TYR A 316 -19.57 10.97 5.82
C TYR A 316 -19.30 9.71 6.66
N THR A 317 -19.14 8.60 5.99
CA THR A 317 -18.71 7.33 6.58
C THR A 317 -17.73 6.64 5.64
N ASN A 318 -16.78 5.92 6.21
CA ASN A 318 -15.85 5.09 5.43
C ASN A 318 -15.35 3.91 6.26
N ALA A 319 -14.90 2.86 5.58
CA ALA A 319 -14.14 1.77 6.14
C ALA A 319 -12.89 1.57 5.29
N TYR A 320 -11.79 1.19 5.92
CA TYR A 320 -10.53 0.96 5.23
C TYR A 320 -9.85 -0.28 5.77
N TYR A 321 -9.39 -1.13 4.87
CA TYR A 321 -8.54 -2.28 5.15
C TYR A 321 -7.53 -2.47 4.01
N ASN A 322 -6.27 -2.73 4.38
CA ASN A 322 -5.23 -3.10 3.43
C ASN A 322 -4.45 -4.29 3.97
N GLY A 323 -4.71 -5.47 3.44
CA GLY A 323 -4.03 -6.70 3.82
C GLY A 323 -2.63 -6.88 3.21
N LEU A 324 -2.14 -5.96 2.38
CA LEU A 324 -0.80 -6.02 1.80
C LEU A 324 0.22 -5.42 2.77
N SER A 325 0.53 -6.15 3.82
CA SER A 325 1.59 -5.89 4.80
C SER A 325 2.30 -7.19 5.13
N TYR A 326 3.46 -7.08 5.74
CA TYR A 326 4.27 -8.25 6.13
C TYR A 326 3.80 -8.87 7.46
N ASP A 327 3.27 -8.05 8.34
CA ASP A 327 2.74 -8.43 9.65
C ASP A 327 1.32 -7.87 9.80
N ASP A 328 0.63 -8.21 10.92
CA ASP A 328 -0.73 -7.76 11.23
C ASP A 328 -0.94 -6.28 10.91
N THR A 329 -1.98 -6.00 10.17
CA THR A 329 -2.37 -4.66 9.71
C THR A 329 -3.53 -4.10 10.52
N ASN A 330 -4.26 -3.14 9.97
CA ASN A 330 -5.41 -2.55 10.64
C ASN A 330 -6.65 -2.48 9.75
N PHE A 331 -7.80 -2.48 10.41
CA PHE A 331 -9.10 -2.18 9.83
C PHE A 331 -9.68 -0.96 10.53
N SER A 332 -9.97 0.10 9.79
CA SER A 332 -10.42 1.38 10.35
C SER A 332 -11.81 1.76 9.87
N LEU A 333 -12.62 2.28 10.78
CA LEU A 333 -13.90 2.91 10.51
C LEU A 333 -13.80 4.41 10.82
N ILE A 334 -14.38 5.24 9.95
CA ILE A 334 -14.45 6.69 10.11
C ILE A 334 -15.90 7.13 9.98
N VAL A 335 -16.38 7.93 10.93
CA VAL A 335 -17.72 8.53 10.86
C VAL A 335 -17.64 10.00 11.24
N VAL A 336 -18.11 10.86 10.33
CA VAL A 336 -18.27 12.29 10.55
C VAL A 336 -19.73 12.57 10.83
N PRO A 337 -20.10 12.97 12.06
CA PRO A 337 -21.50 13.23 12.43
C PRO A 337 -22.07 14.44 11.70
N ASN A 338 -23.41 14.50 11.61
CA ASN A 338 -24.12 15.70 11.22
C ASN A 338 -24.01 16.75 12.34
N ILE A 339 -24.27 18.02 12.03
CA ILE A 339 -24.04 19.16 12.91
C ILE A 339 -24.77 19.05 14.27
N ASP A 340 -25.93 18.43 14.31
CA ASP A 340 -26.75 18.29 15.51
C ASP A 340 -26.52 16.95 16.26
N VAL A 341 -25.49 16.18 15.87
CA VAL A 341 -25.21 14.87 16.44
C VAL A 341 -23.88 14.91 17.20
N THR A 342 -23.90 14.52 18.47
CA THR A 342 -22.68 14.46 19.29
C THR A 342 -21.79 13.28 18.89
N LEU A 343 -20.48 13.35 19.23
CA LEU A 343 -19.55 12.23 19.02
C LEU A 343 -19.97 10.99 19.82
N LEU A 344 -20.59 11.17 20.98
CA LEU A 344 -21.12 10.07 21.78
C LEU A 344 -22.30 9.40 21.08
N ASP A 345 -23.26 10.19 20.57
CA ASP A 345 -24.44 9.65 19.90
C ASP A 345 -24.07 8.89 18.63
N ILE A 346 -23.13 9.44 17.84
CA ILE A 346 -22.70 8.78 16.59
C ILE A 346 -21.89 7.51 16.88
N GLU A 347 -21.15 7.45 17.97
CA GLU A 347 -20.46 6.23 18.40
C GLU A 347 -21.44 5.12 18.79
N VAL A 348 -22.50 5.47 19.51
CA VAL A 348 -23.60 4.54 19.85
C VAL A 348 -24.30 4.03 18.60
N GLU A 349 -24.54 4.90 17.62
CA GLU A 349 -25.15 4.49 16.35
C GLU A 349 -24.21 3.60 15.51
N LEU A 350 -22.88 3.87 15.51
CA LEU A 350 -21.90 3.01 14.88
C LEU A 350 -21.93 1.59 15.47
N ASP A 351 -21.96 1.46 16.80
CA ASP A 351 -22.06 0.18 17.49
C ASP A 351 -23.33 -0.55 17.12
N LYS A 352 -24.45 0.17 17.04
CA LYS A 352 -25.76 -0.39 16.66
C LYS A 352 -25.75 -0.90 15.22
N VAL A 353 -25.14 -0.16 14.29
CA VAL A 353 -25.03 -0.60 12.89
C VAL A 353 -24.19 -1.87 12.79
N ILE A 354 -23.02 -1.93 13.46
CA ILE A 354 -22.16 -3.12 13.48
C ILE A 354 -22.92 -4.33 14.05
N ASN A 355 -23.58 -4.17 15.20
CA ASN A 355 -24.33 -5.26 15.84
C ASN A 355 -25.50 -5.72 14.97
N THR A 356 -26.19 -4.79 14.31
CA THR A 356 -27.30 -5.10 13.39
C THR A 356 -26.78 -5.86 12.17
N PHE A 357 -25.64 -5.46 11.59
CA PHE A 357 -24.98 -6.16 10.49
C PHE A 357 -24.63 -7.61 10.87
N ILE A 358 -24.01 -7.80 12.02
CA ILE A 358 -23.64 -9.14 12.52
C ILE A 358 -24.88 -10.01 12.73
N SER A 359 -25.97 -9.42 13.24
CA SER A 359 -27.21 -10.16 13.56
C SER A 359 -28.06 -10.49 12.32
N ASN A 360 -28.14 -9.57 11.38
CA ASN A 360 -28.98 -9.73 10.19
C ASN A 360 -28.30 -10.49 9.05
N GLY A 361 -26.94 -10.56 9.08
CA GLY A 361 -26.17 -11.15 8.01
C GLY A 361 -25.98 -10.20 6.82
N ILE A 362 -25.55 -10.76 5.69
CA ILE A 362 -25.14 -10.04 4.48
C ILE A 362 -26.25 -10.16 3.42
N ASP A 363 -26.55 -9.05 2.78
CA ASP A 363 -27.35 -9.01 1.57
C ASP A 363 -26.51 -9.56 0.40
N GLU A 364 -26.91 -10.71 -0.14
CA GLU A 364 -26.19 -11.41 -1.20
C GLU A 364 -26.12 -10.58 -2.50
N ASP A 365 -27.18 -9.84 -2.83
CA ASP A 365 -27.20 -8.98 -4.03
C ASP A 365 -26.18 -7.84 -3.90
N HIS A 366 -26.04 -7.29 -2.69
CA HIS A 366 -25.01 -6.28 -2.39
C HIS A 366 -23.60 -6.87 -2.51
N LEU A 367 -23.37 -8.06 -1.95
CA LEU A 367 -22.09 -8.76 -2.03
C LEU A 367 -21.70 -9.05 -3.49
N GLU A 368 -22.62 -9.58 -4.29
CA GLU A 368 -22.35 -9.90 -5.69
C GLU A 368 -22.06 -8.63 -6.53
N ARG A 369 -22.70 -7.52 -6.21
CA ARG A 369 -22.38 -6.22 -6.83
C ARG A 369 -20.96 -5.77 -6.49
N ILE A 370 -20.53 -5.88 -5.24
CA ILE A 370 -19.15 -5.54 -4.82
C ILE A 370 -18.13 -6.43 -5.51
N LYS A 371 -18.37 -7.74 -5.56
CA LYS A 371 -17.49 -8.67 -6.28
C LYS A 371 -17.38 -8.33 -7.77
N PHE A 372 -18.49 -7.93 -8.39
CA PHE A 372 -18.50 -7.50 -9.79
C PHE A 372 -17.67 -6.22 -9.98
N GLN A 373 -17.80 -5.22 -9.09
CA GLN A 373 -16.99 -3.99 -9.11
C GLN A 373 -15.50 -4.32 -8.94
N TYR A 374 -15.17 -5.21 -8.02
CA TYR A 374 -13.79 -5.68 -7.80
C TYR A 374 -13.21 -6.33 -9.06
N LYS A 375 -14.00 -7.20 -9.73
CA LYS A 375 -13.59 -7.81 -11.00
C LYS A 375 -13.34 -6.76 -12.08
N ALA A 376 -14.19 -5.74 -12.19
CA ALA A 376 -14.00 -4.65 -13.13
C ALA A 376 -12.71 -3.86 -12.85
N GLN A 377 -12.46 -3.50 -11.58
CA GLN A 377 -11.21 -2.82 -11.17
C GLN A 377 -9.97 -3.65 -11.49
N GLN A 378 -10.01 -4.97 -11.32
CA GLN A 378 -8.91 -5.86 -11.69
C GLN A 378 -8.60 -5.76 -13.19
N ILE A 379 -9.62 -5.78 -14.05
CA ILE A 379 -9.45 -5.64 -15.51
C ILE A 379 -8.79 -4.30 -15.83
N TYR A 380 -9.29 -3.19 -15.28
CA TYR A 380 -8.69 -1.86 -15.51
C TYR A 380 -7.26 -1.74 -14.99
N SER A 381 -6.92 -2.44 -13.90
CA SER A 381 -5.55 -2.41 -13.35
C SER A 381 -4.51 -3.04 -14.29
N LEU A 382 -4.94 -3.94 -15.20
CA LEU A 382 -4.07 -4.54 -16.21
C LEU A 382 -3.65 -3.56 -17.31
N ASP A 383 -4.31 -2.41 -17.43
CA ASP A 383 -4.01 -1.42 -18.47
C ASP A 383 -2.76 -0.58 -18.20
N SER A 384 -2.20 -0.65 -17.00
CA SER A 384 -1.02 0.11 -16.60
C SER A 384 0.15 -0.81 -16.22
N ALA A 385 1.23 -0.77 -17.00
CA ALA A 385 2.47 -1.48 -16.69
C ALA A 385 3.02 -1.09 -15.30
N TYR A 386 2.91 0.19 -14.92
CA TYR A 386 3.26 0.68 -13.59
C TYR A 386 2.41 0.03 -12.49
N SER A 387 1.10 0.01 -12.67
CA SER A 387 0.17 -0.58 -11.68
C SER A 387 0.42 -2.07 -11.50
N GLN A 388 0.71 -2.79 -12.60
CA GLN A 388 1.06 -4.20 -12.54
C GLN A 388 2.39 -4.41 -11.80
N ALA A 389 3.45 -3.67 -12.16
CA ALA A 389 4.74 -3.76 -11.47
C ALA A 389 4.59 -3.46 -9.97
N ARG A 390 3.87 -2.40 -9.62
CA ARG A 390 3.61 -2.03 -8.23
C ARG A 390 2.84 -3.10 -7.46
N ARG A 391 1.81 -3.71 -8.08
CA ARG A 391 1.03 -4.80 -7.46
C ARG A 391 1.90 -5.98 -7.06
N PHE A 392 2.79 -6.42 -7.95
CA PHE A 392 3.73 -7.50 -7.65
C PHE A 392 4.78 -7.06 -6.62
N GLY A 393 5.31 -5.85 -6.73
CA GLY A 393 6.31 -5.34 -5.81
C GLY A 393 5.82 -5.31 -4.36
N VAL A 394 4.67 -4.68 -4.12
CA VAL A 394 4.06 -4.65 -2.79
C VAL A 394 3.81 -6.06 -2.25
N ALA A 395 3.22 -6.94 -3.06
CA ALA A 395 2.91 -8.29 -2.62
C ALA A 395 4.18 -9.11 -2.28
N LEU A 396 5.19 -9.05 -3.13
CA LEU A 396 6.43 -9.81 -2.93
C LEU A 396 7.29 -9.28 -1.77
N THR A 397 7.22 -8.00 -1.47
CA THR A 397 7.89 -7.41 -0.30
C THR A 397 7.12 -7.65 0.99
N SER A 398 5.81 -7.91 0.90
CA SER A 398 4.97 -8.36 2.02
C SER A 398 4.97 -9.89 2.22
N GLY A 399 5.92 -10.62 1.60
CA GLY A 399 6.07 -12.06 1.81
C GLY A 399 5.25 -12.96 0.88
N LEU A 400 4.33 -12.42 0.07
CA LEU A 400 3.51 -13.19 -0.85
C LEU A 400 4.32 -13.73 -2.03
N THR A 401 3.79 -14.74 -2.70
CA THR A 401 4.35 -15.31 -3.92
C THR A 401 3.66 -14.73 -5.17
N ILE A 402 4.22 -15.02 -6.36
CA ILE A 402 3.58 -14.66 -7.64
C ILE A 402 2.23 -15.39 -7.77
N GLU A 403 2.20 -16.64 -7.36
CA GLU A 403 1.00 -17.49 -7.37
C GLU A 403 -0.10 -16.88 -6.49
N ASP A 404 0.25 -16.35 -5.32
CA ASP A 404 -0.70 -15.65 -4.44
C ASP A 404 -1.28 -14.40 -5.09
N VAL A 405 -0.46 -13.62 -5.79
CA VAL A 405 -0.91 -12.43 -6.54
C VAL A 405 -1.87 -12.83 -7.67
N LEU A 406 -1.56 -13.89 -8.40
CA LEU A 406 -2.38 -14.37 -9.51
C LEU A 406 -3.68 -15.05 -9.04
N ALA A 407 -3.66 -15.72 -7.89
CA ALA A 407 -4.82 -16.37 -7.31
C ALA A 407 -5.84 -15.40 -6.68
N TRP A 408 -5.39 -14.23 -6.25
CA TRP A 408 -6.19 -13.28 -5.48
C TRP A 408 -7.55 -12.92 -6.11
N PRO A 409 -7.66 -12.59 -7.40
CA PRO A 409 -8.96 -12.25 -8.01
C PRO A 409 -9.98 -13.38 -7.88
N LYS A 410 -9.52 -14.64 -8.03
CA LYS A 410 -10.39 -15.81 -7.88
C LYS A 410 -10.79 -15.99 -6.41
N ILE A 411 -9.86 -15.83 -5.48
CA ILE A 411 -10.16 -15.96 -4.04
C ILE A 411 -11.26 -14.99 -3.64
N ILE A 412 -11.16 -13.71 -4.03
CA ILE A 412 -12.19 -12.69 -3.78
C ILE A 412 -13.57 -13.14 -4.33
N GLN A 413 -13.62 -13.66 -5.55
CA GLN A 413 -14.88 -14.13 -6.15
C GLN A 413 -15.47 -15.34 -5.42
N ASP A 414 -14.62 -16.21 -4.87
CA ASP A 414 -15.02 -17.45 -4.20
C ASP A 414 -15.37 -17.28 -2.70
N ILE A 415 -15.19 -16.10 -2.10
CA ILE A 415 -15.53 -15.81 -0.70
C ILE A 415 -17.06 -15.86 -0.53
N LYS A 416 -17.50 -16.50 0.54
CA LYS A 416 -18.93 -16.62 0.90
C LYS A 416 -19.29 -15.58 1.97
N SER A 417 -20.56 -15.19 2.00
CA SER A 417 -21.12 -14.31 3.05
C SER A 417 -20.82 -14.81 4.47
N SER A 418 -20.86 -16.14 4.68
CA SER A 418 -20.53 -16.74 5.98
C SER A 418 -19.10 -16.51 6.42
N GLU A 419 -18.14 -16.43 5.50
CA GLU A 419 -16.73 -16.15 5.81
C GLU A 419 -16.54 -14.68 6.19
N ILE A 420 -17.21 -13.77 5.47
CA ILE A 420 -17.19 -12.33 5.77
C ILE A 420 -17.84 -12.08 7.14
N LEU A 421 -18.96 -12.74 7.44
CA LEU A 421 -19.62 -12.61 8.73
C LEU A 421 -18.76 -13.16 9.87
N ALA A 422 -18.07 -14.28 9.66
CA ALA A 422 -17.12 -14.83 10.63
C ALA A 422 -15.95 -13.87 10.88
N ALA A 423 -15.40 -13.28 9.83
CA ALA A 423 -14.35 -12.26 9.93
C ALA A 423 -14.84 -11.01 10.69
N ALA A 424 -16.07 -10.54 10.43
CA ALA A 424 -16.66 -9.42 11.16
C ALA A 424 -16.85 -9.70 12.66
N VAL A 425 -17.32 -10.90 13.02
CA VAL A 425 -17.48 -11.33 14.43
C VAL A 425 -16.11 -11.42 15.14
N SER A 426 -15.08 -11.88 14.44
CA SER A 426 -13.73 -11.92 14.97
C SER A 426 -13.12 -10.54 15.17
N LEU A 427 -13.30 -9.64 14.17
CA LEU A 427 -12.70 -8.32 14.11
C LEU A 427 -13.33 -7.30 15.07
N PHE A 428 -14.69 -7.19 15.07
CA PHE A 428 -15.40 -6.09 15.75
C PHE A 428 -15.55 -6.31 17.26
N LYS A 429 -14.43 -6.56 17.92
CA LYS A 429 -14.33 -6.65 19.38
C LYS A 429 -13.77 -5.34 19.92
N LYS A 430 -14.51 -4.68 20.82
CA LYS A 430 -14.11 -3.37 21.37
C LYS A 430 -12.79 -3.45 22.11
N GLU A 431 -12.54 -4.53 22.84
CA GLU A 431 -11.28 -4.79 23.56
C GLU A 431 -10.05 -4.83 22.64
N SER A 432 -10.25 -5.11 21.34
CA SER A 432 -9.18 -5.11 20.33
C SER A 432 -9.12 -3.82 19.51
N SER A 433 -9.75 -2.74 19.99
CA SER A 433 -9.85 -1.49 19.24
C SER A 433 -9.26 -0.28 19.93
N VAL A 434 -8.91 0.72 19.12
CA VAL A 434 -8.66 2.09 19.54
C VAL A 434 -9.77 2.96 18.97
N THR A 435 -10.56 3.60 19.84
CA THR A 435 -11.57 4.58 19.44
C THR A 435 -11.04 5.99 19.65
N GLY A 436 -11.01 6.79 18.59
CA GLY A 436 -10.55 8.16 18.60
C GLY A 436 -11.68 9.16 18.40
N TRP A 437 -11.71 10.20 19.21
CA TRP A 437 -12.54 11.38 19.05
C TRP A 437 -11.65 12.55 18.66
N ILE A 438 -11.91 13.14 17.52
CA ILE A 438 -11.18 14.30 17.00
C ILE A 438 -12.16 15.47 16.95
N ARG A 439 -11.83 16.55 17.67
CA ARG A 439 -12.72 17.71 17.82
C ARG A 439 -11.97 18.99 18.10
N LYS A 440 -12.67 20.13 18.05
CA LYS A 440 -12.20 21.35 18.68
C LYS A 440 -12.25 21.24 20.21
N PRO A 441 -11.41 21.95 20.93
CA PRO A 441 -11.57 22.14 22.37
C PRO A 441 -12.98 22.67 22.69
N PHE A 442 -13.53 22.25 23.81
CA PHE A 442 -14.76 22.88 24.30
C PHE A 442 -14.45 24.29 24.73
N GLU A 443 -15.16 25.29 24.22
CA GLU A 443 -15.17 26.61 24.84
C GLU A 443 -15.81 26.44 26.23
N GLU A 444 -15.03 26.64 27.30
CA GLU A 444 -15.61 26.87 28.61
C GLU A 444 -16.47 28.16 28.49
N ARG A 445 -17.78 27.97 28.47
CA ARG A 445 -18.66 29.13 28.62
C ARG A 445 -18.47 29.65 30.04
N GLU A 446 -17.77 30.83 30.15
CA GLU A 446 -17.69 31.61 31.37
C GLU A 446 -19.08 31.96 31.93
#